data_80185fcc58cc8144f38d95bb3f648842
#
_entry.id   80185fcc58cc8144f38d95bb3f648842
#
_cell.length_a   1.000
_cell.length_b   1.000
_cell.length_c   1.000
_cell.angle_alpha   90.00
_cell.angle_beta   90.00
_cell.angle_gamma   90.00
#
_symmetry.space_group_name_H-M   'P 1'
#
loop_
_entity.id
_entity.type
_entity.pdbx_description
1 polymer ?
#
loop_
_entity_poly.entity_id
_entity_poly.type
_entity_poly.pdbx_seq_one_letter_code
_entity_poly.pdbx_strand_id
1 'polypeptide(L)'
;ARKPGVMNRKQFIDFKKMQGYDIDGELSRNGDDGVIDTDWSAELFEPSFSHQNSLTTQGGNQQGHFFVSINYLTNNGIVVGDKDVYNRLSSQINADYKIKKWLTVGTNNSIERWQTKSVSHMSETNSVLMAAIQNDPLTPVYYDNLSQFKQKVVDVYNNNVEEFSSKGLEGSNLIMQTEDGRYYAVSKYVDNDHGSPLIQLARNNRTQSGVSVRGTTFLNLNPIKGLVYTSRLGYRISFSNDHNYSAPYYANDMAKSVEYSLSAGANTGLYYQWENFINYDKSIGASTFGIMGGMSFIENFRDN
;
A
#
# COMPACT_ATOMS: atom_id res chain seq x y z
N ALA A 1 -8.53 15.45 2.68
CA ALA A 1 -9.57 14.41 2.83
C ALA A 1 -10.50 14.79 3.97
N ARG A 2 -11.79 14.46 3.84
CA ARG A 2 -12.75 14.72 4.91
C ARG A 2 -12.78 13.49 5.84
N LYS A 3 -12.52 13.67 7.12
CA LYS A 3 -12.63 12.58 8.12
C LYS A 3 -14.08 12.07 8.15
N PRO A 4 -14.31 10.76 8.30
CA PRO A 4 -15.65 10.25 8.57
C PRO A 4 -16.15 10.81 9.91
N GLY A 5 -17.43 11.17 9.97
CA GLY A 5 -18.06 11.57 11.21
C GLY A 5 -18.36 10.34 12.07
N VAL A 6 -17.91 10.34 13.30
CA VAL A 6 -18.27 9.36 14.33
C VAL A 6 -19.13 10.02 15.40
N MET A 7 -19.92 9.25 16.12
CA MET A 7 -20.75 9.77 17.22
C MET A 7 -19.85 10.18 18.38
N ASN A 8 -20.13 11.32 19.00
CA ASN A 8 -19.57 11.65 20.28
C ASN A 8 -20.35 10.94 21.43
N ARG A 9 -19.81 11.00 22.65
CA ARG A 9 -20.39 10.40 23.84
C ARG A 9 -21.89 10.67 23.99
N LYS A 10 -22.30 11.95 23.91
CA LYS A 10 -23.70 12.34 24.07
C LYS A 10 -24.58 11.73 22.97
N GLN A 11 -24.16 11.83 21.73
CA GLN A 11 -24.91 11.29 20.59
C GLN A 11 -25.07 9.77 20.69
N PHE A 12 -24.02 9.06 21.11
CA PHE A 12 -24.07 7.62 21.29
C PHE A 12 -25.05 7.20 22.40
N ILE A 13 -25.01 7.86 23.56
CA ILE A 13 -25.93 7.61 24.67
C ILE A 13 -27.38 7.88 24.25
N ASP A 14 -27.63 9.04 23.63
CA ASP A 14 -28.96 9.41 23.13
C ASP A 14 -29.48 8.38 22.11
N PHE A 15 -28.61 7.94 21.20
CA PHE A 15 -28.95 6.92 20.19
C PHE A 15 -29.31 5.56 20.84
N LYS A 16 -28.53 5.11 21.81
CA LYS A 16 -28.82 3.87 22.55
C LYS A 16 -30.15 3.95 23.31
N LYS A 17 -30.45 5.07 23.95
CA LYS A 17 -31.75 5.31 24.60
C LYS A 17 -32.91 5.28 23.59
N MET A 18 -32.74 5.89 22.43
CA MET A 18 -33.75 5.85 21.36
C MET A 18 -34.02 4.43 20.86
N GLN A 19 -33.02 3.55 20.89
CA GLN A 19 -33.17 2.14 20.55
C GLN A 19 -33.81 1.29 21.71
N GLY A 20 -34.07 1.87 22.86
CA GLY A 20 -34.64 1.17 24.03
C GLY A 20 -33.61 0.42 24.88
N TYR A 21 -32.27 0.67 24.69
CA TYR A 21 -31.26 0.07 25.55
C TYR A 21 -31.16 0.78 26.91
N ASP A 22 -30.96 -0.02 27.98
CA ASP A 22 -30.62 0.49 29.31
C ASP A 22 -29.16 0.92 29.40
N ILE A 23 -28.82 1.95 28.65
CA ILE A 23 -27.43 2.44 28.61
C ILE A 23 -26.99 3.01 29.96
N ASP A 24 -27.88 3.63 30.74
CA ASP A 24 -27.54 4.19 32.04
C ASP A 24 -27.17 3.08 33.04
N GLY A 25 -27.90 1.96 33.00
CA GLY A 25 -27.53 0.77 33.75
C GLY A 25 -26.20 0.15 33.32
N GLU A 26 -25.89 0.15 32.01
CA GLU A 26 -24.60 -0.33 31.50
C GLU A 26 -23.45 0.59 31.92
N LEU A 27 -23.60 1.90 31.85
CA LEU A 27 -22.60 2.87 32.31
C LEU A 27 -22.25 2.63 33.78
N SER A 28 -23.27 2.46 34.62
CA SER A 28 -23.08 2.18 36.07
C SER A 28 -22.35 0.86 36.30
N ARG A 29 -22.77 -0.23 35.62
CA ARG A 29 -22.17 -1.57 35.76
C ARG A 29 -20.69 -1.60 35.31
N ASN A 30 -20.36 -0.84 34.28
CA ASN A 30 -19.02 -0.78 33.71
C ASN A 30 -18.10 0.25 34.39
N GLY A 31 -18.59 0.96 35.41
CA GLY A 31 -17.82 1.95 36.14
C GLY A 31 -17.42 3.14 35.28
N ASP A 32 -18.34 3.62 34.45
CA ASP A 32 -18.10 4.77 33.59
C ASP A 32 -17.87 6.05 34.40
N ASP A 33 -16.81 6.79 34.09
CA ASP A 33 -16.40 8.02 34.79
C ASP A 33 -17.11 9.29 34.29
N GLY A 34 -17.86 9.16 33.19
CA GLY A 34 -18.57 10.28 32.57
C GLY A 34 -17.69 11.22 31.72
N VAL A 35 -16.39 10.94 31.59
CA VAL A 35 -15.40 11.85 30.97
C VAL A 35 -14.96 11.36 29.59
N ILE A 36 -14.85 10.05 29.39
CA ILE A 36 -14.34 9.47 28.16
C ILE A 36 -15.26 9.79 26.99
N ASP A 37 -14.70 10.40 25.93
CA ASP A 37 -15.36 10.71 24.65
C ASP A 37 -14.34 10.56 23.50
N THR A 38 -14.07 9.33 23.12
CA THR A 38 -13.03 8.98 22.15
C THR A 38 -13.50 9.25 20.72
N ASP A 39 -12.84 10.16 20.01
CA ASP A 39 -12.98 10.32 18.56
C ASP A 39 -12.04 9.34 17.84
N TRP A 40 -12.53 8.14 17.56
CA TRP A 40 -11.76 7.10 16.87
C TRP A 40 -11.23 7.52 15.50
N SER A 41 -11.90 8.48 14.83
CA SER A 41 -11.37 9.04 13.59
C SER A 41 -10.17 9.95 13.83
N ALA A 42 -10.12 10.65 14.95
CA ALA A 42 -8.97 11.46 15.32
C ALA A 42 -7.78 10.59 15.77
N GLU A 43 -8.07 9.47 16.45
CA GLU A 43 -7.05 8.52 16.89
C GLU A 43 -6.46 7.69 15.74
N LEU A 44 -7.23 7.48 14.66
CA LEU A 44 -6.80 6.69 13.51
C LEU A 44 -6.04 7.51 12.48
N PHE A 45 -6.36 8.80 12.32
CA PHE A 45 -5.84 9.62 11.24
C PHE A 45 -4.99 10.79 11.72
N GLU A 46 -3.82 10.92 11.13
CA GLU A 46 -2.88 12.02 11.35
C GLU A 46 -2.61 12.81 10.06
N PRO A 47 -2.11 14.05 10.16
CA PRO A 47 -1.67 14.80 8.99
C PRO A 47 -0.59 14.05 8.22
N SER A 48 -0.79 13.88 6.92
CA SER A 48 0.17 13.21 6.06
C SER A 48 1.18 14.20 5.47
N PHE A 49 2.40 13.73 5.26
CA PHE A 49 3.45 14.48 4.60
C PHE A 49 3.92 13.75 3.34
N SER A 50 3.98 14.48 2.22
CA SER A 50 4.52 13.95 0.97
C SER A 50 5.55 14.91 0.42
N HIS A 51 6.70 14.38 -0.01
CA HIS A 51 7.68 15.18 -0.69
C HIS A 51 8.29 14.45 -1.89
N GLN A 52 8.71 15.23 -2.86
CA GLN A 52 9.34 14.75 -4.06
C GLN A 52 10.58 15.60 -4.37
N ASN A 53 11.68 14.92 -4.64
CA ASN A 53 12.93 15.54 -5.06
C ASN A 53 13.31 15.03 -6.44
N SER A 54 13.67 15.94 -7.34
CA SER A 54 14.06 15.60 -8.71
C SER A 54 15.37 16.28 -9.05
N LEU A 55 16.29 15.52 -9.62
CA LEU A 55 17.53 16.03 -10.20
C LEU A 55 17.57 15.63 -11.68
N THR A 56 17.73 16.60 -12.55
CA THR A 56 17.76 16.37 -13.99
C THR A 56 18.99 17.02 -14.60
N THR A 57 19.65 16.30 -15.49
CA THR A 57 20.73 16.82 -16.32
C THR A 57 20.51 16.41 -17.76
N GLN A 58 20.84 17.30 -18.67
CA GLN A 58 20.76 17.04 -20.10
C GLN A 58 21.89 17.79 -20.83
N GLY A 59 22.28 17.26 -21.96
CA GLY A 59 23.30 17.86 -22.79
C GLY A 59 23.37 17.18 -24.14
N GLY A 60 24.17 17.79 -25.03
CA GLY A 60 24.35 17.22 -26.35
C GLY A 60 25.08 18.14 -27.29
N ASN A 61 25.36 17.60 -28.45
CA ASN A 61 25.97 18.30 -29.58
C ASN A 61 25.37 17.74 -30.91
N GLN A 62 25.97 18.04 -32.05
CA GLN A 62 25.49 17.54 -33.35
C GLN A 62 25.61 16.01 -33.51
N GLN A 63 26.43 15.36 -32.67
CA GLN A 63 26.64 13.90 -32.74
C GLN A 63 25.76 13.10 -31.79
N GLY A 64 25.37 13.66 -30.65
CA GLY A 64 24.57 12.94 -29.70
C GLY A 64 23.94 13.80 -28.61
N HIS A 65 22.91 13.27 -27.99
CA HIS A 65 22.19 13.91 -26.90
C HIS A 65 22.03 12.92 -25.76
N PHE A 66 21.98 13.44 -24.54
CA PHE A 66 21.62 12.68 -23.38
C PHE A 66 20.69 13.45 -22.45
N PHE A 67 19.88 12.72 -21.74
CA PHE A 67 19.01 13.18 -20.68
C PHE A 67 19.05 12.15 -19.56
N VAL A 68 19.31 12.60 -18.33
CA VAL A 68 19.27 11.78 -17.12
C VAL A 68 18.43 12.49 -16.08
N SER A 69 17.49 11.78 -15.50
CA SER A 69 16.69 12.28 -14.38
C SER A 69 16.66 11.23 -13.28
N ILE A 70 16.80 11.68 -12.04
CA ILE A 70 16.60 10.88 -10.83
C ILE A 70 15.50 11.56 -10.02
N ASN A 71 14.54 10.77 -9.58
CA ASN A 71 13.39 11.24 -8.81
C ASN A 71 13.20 10.36 -7.59
N TYR A 72 13.10 10.98 -6.42
CA TYR A 72 12.74 10.32 -5.16
C TYR A 72 11.43 10.89 -4.66
N LEU A 73 10.46 10.02 -4.44
CA LEU A 73 9.16 10.33 -3.87
C LEU A 73 9.00 9.55 -2.57
N THR A 74 8.61 10.23 -1.50
CA THR A 74 8.01 9.59 -0.32
C THR A 74 6.63 10.20 -0.07
N ASN A 75 5.70 9.36 0.31
CA ASN A 75 4.35 9.72 0.66
C ASN A 75 3.95 8.93 1.89
N ASN A 76 3.92 9.60 3.04
CA ASN A 76 3.27 9.05 4.22
C ASN A 76 1.76 9.18 4.00
N GLY A 77 1.03 8.10 4.24
CA GLY A 77 -0.42 8.14 4.26
C GLY A 77 -0.97 8.91 5.47
N ILE A 78 -2.25 8.76 5.68
CA ILE A 78 -2.96 9.47 6.76
C ILE A 78 -3.22 8.60 7.99
N VAL A 79 -2.84 7.32 7.95
CA VAL A 79 -3.07 6.38 9.07
C VAL A 79 -1.89 6.43 10.03
N VAL A 80 -2.17 6.54 11.31
CA VAL A 80 -1.15 6.65 12.37
C VAL A 80 -0.16 5.47 12.35
N GLY A 81 1.09 5.74 12.71
CA GLY A 81 2.12 4.73 12.93
C GLY A 81 2.81 4.20 11.68
N ASP A 82 2.96 5.00 10.63
CA ASP A 82 3.69 4.64 9.40
C ASP A 82 3.22 3.32 8.74
N LYS A 83 1.92 3.06 8.79
CA LYS A 83 1.32 1.82 8.28
C LYS A 83 0.90 1.91 6.81
N ASP A 84 0.83 3.11 6.22
CA ASP A 84 0.42 3.37 4.85
C ASP A 84 1.42 4.29 4.12
N VAL A 85 2.67 3.84 4.02
CA VAL A 85 3.80 4.59 3.46
C VAL A 85 4.13 4.10 2.06
N TYR A 86 4.38 5.02 1.14
CA TYR A 86 4.88 4.73 -0.20
C TYR A 86 6.18 5.46 -0.48
N ASN A 87 7.22 4.72 -0.85
CA ASN A 87 8.52 5.24 -1.26
C ASN A 87 8.85 4.78 -2.67
N ARG A 88 9.38 5.69 -3.49
CA ARG A 88 9.80 5.37 -4.85
C ARG A 88 11.06 6.13 -5.24
N LEU A 89 12.06 5.39 -5.70
CA LEU A 89 13.21 5.93 -6.41
C LEU A 89 13.09 5.55 -7.88
N SER A 90 13.12 6.52 -8.77
CA SER A 90 13.07 6.29 -10.21
C SER A 90 14.17 7.06 -10.93
N SER A 91 14.69 6.46 -11.99
CA SER A 91 15.66 7.08 -12.89
C SER A 91 15.21 6.92 -14.33
N GLN A 92 15.39 7.96 -15.11
CA GLN A 92 15.19 7.94 -16.56
C GLN A 92 16.49 8.31 -17.24
N ILE A 93 16.88 7.53 -18.24
CA ILE A 93 18.09 7.72 -19.03
C ILE A 93 17.71 7.62 -20.51
N ASN A 94 17.86 8.71 -21.22
CA ASN A 94 17.65 8.75 -22.66
C ASN A 94 18.97 9.22 -23.29
N ALA A 95 19.41 8.52 -24.31
CA ALA A 95 20.62 8.89 -25.05
C ALA A 95 20.52 8.45 -26.49
N ASP A 96 21.05 9.24 -27.38
CA ASP A 96 21.26 8.89 -28.78
C ASP A 96 22.64 9.35 -29.24
N TYR A 97 23.23 8.62 -30.17
CA TYR A 97 24.56 8.94 -30.71
C TYR A 97 24.67 8.54 -32.18
N LYS A 98 25.13 9.47 -33.01
CA LYS A 98 25.47 9.28 -34.44
C LYS A 98 26.88 8.71 -34.57
N ILE A 99 26.99 7.38 -34.64
CA ILE A 99 28.27 6.68 -34.80
C ILE A 99 28.90 7.01 -36.17
N LYS A 100 28.04 7.07 -37.19
CA LYS A 100 28.40 7.45 -38.56
C LYS A 100 27.28 8.32 -39.15
N LYS A 101 27.53 8.99 -40.28
CA LYS A 101 26.50 9.80 -40.95
C LYS A 101 25.26 8.97 -41.33
N TRP A 102 25.42 7.67 -41.45
CA TRP A 102 24.35 6.73 -41.80
C TRP A 102 23.91 5.78 -40.66
N LEU A 103 24.54 5.88 -39.48
CA LEU A 103 24.21 5.02 -38.32
C LEU A 103 24.01 5.85 -37.06
N THR A 104 22.81 5.77 -36.50
CA THR A 104 22.47 6.32 -35.19
C THR A 104 22.02 5.18 -34.28
N VAL A 105 22.49 5.16 -33.04
CA VAL A 105 22.01 4.28 -31.98
C VAL A 105 21.41 5.12 -30.86
N GLY A 106 20.44 4.57 -30.16
CA GLY A 106 19.88 5.29 -29.03
C GLY A 106 19.17 4.35 -28.07
N THR A 107 18.92 4.87 -26.89
CA THR A 107 18.22 4.16 -25.82
C THR A 107 17.40 5.11 -24.97
N ASN A 108 16.23 4.63 -24.53
CA ASN A 108 15.36 5.29 -23.58
C ASN A 108 15.01 4.29 -22.50
N ASN A 109 15.46 4.52 -21.27
CA ASN A 109 15.30 3.60 -20.16
C ASN A 109 14.67 4.30 -18.97
N SER A 110 13.85 3.57 -18.25
CA SER A 110 13.33 3.94 -16.94
C SER A 110 13.56 2.78 -15.97
N ILE A 111 14.15 3.08 -14.84
CA ILE A 111 14.39 2.15 -13.74
C ILE A 111 13.62 2.69 -12.55
N GLU A 112 12.86 1.84 -11.89
CA GLU A 112 12.05 2.20 -10.74
C GLU A 112 12.21 1.15 -9.65
N ARG A 113 12.47 1.60 -8.43
CA ARG A 113 12.36 0.80 -7.20
C ARG A 113 11.31 1.44 -6.31
N TRP A 114 10.38 0.66 -5.83
CA TRP A 114 9.32 1.12 -4.94
C TRP A 114 9.13 0.18 -3.77
N GLN A 115 8.59 0.74 -2.68
CA GLN A 115 8.16 0.01 -1.51
C GLN A 115 6.89 0.68 -0.98
N THR A 116 5.91 -0.13 -0.61
CA THR A 116 4.70 0.35 0.06
C THR A 116 4.41 -0.49 1.29
N LYS A 117 3.99 0.17 2.34
CA LYS A 117 3.24 -0.44 3.44
C LYS A 117 1.77 -0.09 3.23
N SER A 118 0.87 -0.98 3.55
CA SER A 118 -0.56 -0.74 3.39
C SER A 118 -1.37 -1.34 4.51
N VAL A 119 -2.48 -0.68 4.81
CA VAL A 119 -3.48 -1.16 5.76
C VAL A 119 -4.69 -1.70 4.99
N SER A 120 -5.39 -2.69 5.58
CA SER A 120 -6.65 -3.16 5.01
C SER A 120 -7.74 -2.11 5.21
N HIS A 121 -8.35 -1.65 4.13
CA HIS A 121 -9.39 -0.62 4.15
C HIS A 121 -10.64 -0.98 3.35
N MET A 122 -10.63 -2.12 2.66
CA MET A 122 -11.72 -2.52 1.76
C MET A 122 -12.45 -3.81 2.18
N SER A 123 -12.07 -4.43 3.29
CA SER A 123 -12.75 -5.63 3.80
C SER A 123 -13.80 -5.23 4.83
N GLU A 124 -14.97 -5.82 4.76
CA GLU A 124 -16.01 -5.65 5.79
C GLU A 124 -15.54 -6.15 7.17
N THR A 125 -14.64 -7.12 7.20
CA THR A 125 -14.21 -7.82 8.41
C THR A 125 -12.80 -7.52 8.91
N ASN A 126 -12.01 -6.69 8.23
CA ASN A 126 -10.63 -6.37 8.64
C ASN A 126 -10.23 -4.92 8.31
N SER A 127 -11.20 -4.04 8.18
CA SER A 127 -10.96 -2.65 7.84
C SER A 127 -10.73 -1.81 9.10
N VAL A 128 -9.59 -1.14 9.16
CA VAL A 128 -9.31 -0.17 10.24
C VAL A 128 -10.31 0.99 10.25
N LEU A 129 -10.80 1.39 9.07
CA LEU A 129 -11.81 2.43 8.94
C LEU A 129 -13.16 2.00 9.50
N MET A 130 -13.60 0.78 9.19
CA MET A 130 -14.85 0.24 9.73
C MET A 130 -14.76 0.04 11.24
N ALA A 131 -13.61 -0.42 11.75
CA ALA A 131 -13.38 -0.50 13.19
C ALA A 131 -13.54 0.87 13.88
N ALA A 132 -13.02 1.95 13.27
CA ALA A 132 -13.16 3.31 13.82
C ALA A 132 -14.62 3.82 13.79
N ILE A 133 -15.40 3.45 12.76
CA ILE A 133 -16.80 3.88 12.63
C ILE A 133 -17.72 3.08 13.57
N GLN A 134 -17.45 1.80 13.76
CA GLN A 134 -18.30 0.90 14.57
C GLN A 134 -17.99 0.92 16.06
N ASN A 135 -16.83 1.45 16.44
CA ASN A 135 -16.45 1.51 17.85
C ASN A 135 -17.20 2.64 18.57
N ASP A 136 -17.42 2.46 19.87
CA ASP A 136 -18.13 3.45 20.69
C ASP A 136 -17.19 4.51 21.25
N PRO A 137 -17.68 5.73 21.51
CA PRO A 137 -16.89 6.82 22.09
C PRO A 137 -16.67 6.69 23.60
N LEU A 138 -17.31 5.72 24.27
CA LEU A 138 -17.20 5.51 25.72
C LEU A 138 -15.99 4.68 26.11
N THR A 139 -15.34 4.05 25.12
CA THR A 139 -14.15 3.24 25.32
C THR A 139 -12.90 4.11 25.13
N PRO A 140 -11.95 4.13 26.10
CA PRO A 140 -10.69 4.84 25.94
C PRO A 140 -9.82 4.15 24.88
N VAL A 141 -8.77 4.83 24.46
CA VAL A 141 -7.81 4.26 23.49
C VAL A 141 -7.02 3.10 24.09
N TYR A 142 -6.62 3.24 25.37
CA TYR A 142 -5.83 2.25 26.08
C TYR A 142 -6.41 1.98 27.48
N TYR A 143 -6.17 0.78 27.97
CA TYR A 143 -6.31 0.40 29.37
C TYR A 143 -4.94 0.23 30.01
N ASP A 144 -4.83 0.66 31.28
CA ASP A 144 -3.59 0.55 32.06
C ASP A 144 -3.43 -0.83 32.70
N ASN A 145 -4.53 -1.54 32.90
CA ASN A 145 -4.52 -2.86 33.55
C ASN A 145 -5.70 -3.73 33.11
N LEU A 146 -5.57 -5.03 33.38
CA LEU A 146 -6.54 -6.04 32.99
C LEU A 146 -7.91 -5.90 33.66
N SER A 147 -7.99 -5.29 34.86
CA SER A 147 -9.26 -5.13 35.57
C SER A 147 -10.24 -4.18 34.87
N GLN A 148 -9.74 -3.44 33.88
CA GLN A 148 -10.56 -2.52 33.07
C GLN A 148 -11.30 -3.23 31.94
N PHE A 149 -10.94 -4.48 31.62
CA PHE A 149 -11.62 -5.28 30.60
C PHE A 149 -12.90 -5.96 31.11
N LYS A 150 -13.72 -6.45 30.16
CA LYS A 150 -14.76 -7.44 30.48
C LYS A 150 -14.14 -8.70 31.05
N GLN A 151 -14.81 -9.38 32.00
CA GLN A 151 -14.30 -10.58 32.65
C GLN A 151 -13.86 -11.66 31.63
N LYS A 152 -14.60 -11.84 30.53
CA LYS A 152 -14.24 -12.81 29.49
C LYS A 152 -12.88 -12.55 28.85
N VAL A 153 -12.49 -11.28 28.64
CA VAL A 153 -11.14 -10.93 28.14
C VAL A 153 -10.06 -11.28 29.15
N VAL A 154 -10.34 -11.05 30.45
CA VAL A 154 -9.45 -11.45 31.54
C VAL A 154 -9.31 -12.95 31.61
N ASP A 155 -10.40 -13.71 31.43
CA ASP A 155 -10.39 -15.17 31.41
C ASP A 155 -9.54 -15.71 30.24
N VAL A 156 -9.65 -15.10 29.07
CA VAL A 156 -8.79 -15.42 27.91
C VAL A 156 -7.31 -15.14 28.21
N TYR A 157 -7.02 -13.97 28.78
CA TYR A 157 -5.65 -13.63 29.20
C TYR A 157 -5.05 -14.64 30.17
N ASN A 158 -5.83 -15.11 31.12
CA ASN A 158 -5.40 -16.06 32.15
C ASN A 158 -5.44 -17.53 31.69
N ASN A 159 -5.66 -17.81 30.42
CA ASN A 159 -5.83 -19.17 29.87
C ASN A 159 -6.99 -19.98 30.45
N ASN A 160 -8.03 -19.32 30.96
CA ASN A 160 -9.22 -19.97 31.52
C ASN A 160 -10.25 -20.34 30.44
N VAL A 161 -9.95 -20.11 29.15
CA VAL A 161 -10.82 -20.47 28.03
C VAL A 161 -10.20 -21.61 27.25
N GLU A 162 -10.81 -22.79 27.31
CA GLU A 162 -10.30 -24.03 26.71
C GLU A 162 -10.07 -23.91 25.19
N GLU A 163 -10.90 -23.14 24.50
CA GLU A 163 -10.76 -22.89 23.03
C GLU A 163 -9.37 -22.41 22.64
N PHE A 164 -8.72 -21.58 23.46
CA PHE A 164 -7.42 -21.00 23.16
C PHE A 164 -6.28 -21.86 23.72
N SER A 165 -6.40 -22.34 24.94
CA SER A 165 -5.37 -23.18 25.57
C SER A 165 -5.21 -24.52 24.86
N SER A 166 -6.28 -25.12 24.35
CA SER A 166 -6.22 -26.38 23.57
C SER A 166 -5.48 -26.24 22.24
N LYS A 167 -5.37 -25.03 21.70
CA LYS A 167 -4.59 -24.71 20.49
C LYS A 167 -3.14 -24.34 20.78
N GLY A 168 -2.71 -24.46 22.04
CA GLY A 168 -1.35 -24.09 22.46
C GLY A 168 -1.09 -22.56 22.40
N LEU A 169 -2.13 -21.75 22.42
CA LEU A 169 -2.02 -20.30 22.48
C LEU A 169 -2.00 -19.84 23.92
N GLU A 170 -1.01 -19.04 24.25
CA GLU A 170 -1.01 -18.30 25.51
C GLU A 170 -1.97 -17.12 25.40
N GLY A 171 -2.97 -17.06 26.27
CA GLY A 171 -4.02 -16.04 26.24
C GLY A 171 -3.46 -14.60 26.37
N SER A 172 -2.35 -14.44 27.07
CA SER A 172 -1.62 -13.17 27.16
C SER A 172 -1.16 -12.63 25.79
N ASN A 173 -0.86 -13.50 24.83
CA ASN A 173 -0.46 -13.11 23.48
C ASN A 173 -1.64 -12.68 22.60
N LEU A 174 -2.88 -12.97 23.04
CA LEU A 174 -4.10 -12.58 22.34
C LEU A 174 -4.59 -11.20 22.74
N ILE A 175 -4.18 -10.70 23.90
CA ILE A 175 -4.56 -9.36 24.40
C ILE A 175 -3.41 -8.40 24.09
N MET A 176 -3.55 -7.66 23.02
CA MET A 176 -2.46 -6.85 22.47
C MET A 176 -2.06 -5.70 23.39
N GLN A 177 -0.76 -5.52 23.54
CA GLN A 177 -0.14 -4.47 24.31
C GLN A 177 0.67 -3.51 23.42
N THR A 178 0.80 -2.28 23.88
CA THR A 178 1.73 -1.29 23.36
C THR A 178 3.16 -1.55 23.91
N GLU A 179 4.15 -0.90 23.31
CA GLU A 179 5.55 -1.01 23.78
C GLU A 179 5.76 -0.50 25.22
N ASP A 180 4.92 0.45 25.66
CA ASP A 180 4.94 0.99 27.02
C ASP A 180 4.14 0.13 28.04
N GLY A 181 3.60 -1.01 27.58
CA GLY A 181 2.93 -2.01 28.44
C GLY A 181 1.45 -1.75 28.69
N ARG A 182 0.85 -0.69 28.12
CA ARG A 182 -0.60 -0.49 28.15
C ARG A 182 -1.29 -1.46 27.20
N TYR A 183 -2.55 -1.71 27.43
CA TYR A 183 -3.36 -2.59 26.59
C TYR A 183 -4.19 -1.77 25.60
N TYR A 184 -4.30 -2.20 24.36
CA TYR A 184 -5.30 -1.66 23.45
C TYR A 184 -6.69 -1.96 23.99
N ALA A 185 -7.47 -0.91 24.26
CA ALA A 185 -8.78 -1.08 24.85
C ALA A 185 -9.77 -1.71 23.87
N VAL A 186 -10.67 -2.51 24.40
CA VAL A 186 -11.82 -3.10 23.68
C VAL A 186 -13.12 -2.64 24.35
N SER A 187 -14.14 -2.45 23.53
CA SER A 187 -15.42 -1.92 24.02
C SER A 187 -16.05 -2.80 25.08
N LYS A 188 -16.60 -2.16 26.10
CA LYS A 188 -17.52 -2.78 27.07
C LYS A 188 -18.99 -2.63 26.68
N TYR A 189 -19.30 -1.76 25.70
CA TYR A 189 -20.64 -1.31 25.34
C TYR A 189 -21.12 -1.83 23.99
N VAL A 190 -20.18 -2.20 23.10
CA VAL A 190 -20.47 -2.81 21.80
C VAL A 190 -19.59 -4.01 21.55
N ASP A 191 -20.18 -5.08 21.05
CA ASP A 191 -19.45 -6.19 20.45
C ASP A 191 -19.57 -6.04 18.93
N ASN A 192 -18.49 -5.65 18.29
CA ASN A 192 -18.37 -5.53 16.85
C ASN A 192 -17.38 -6.57 16.30
N ASP A 193 -17.38 -6.80 15.02
CA ASP A 193 -16.55 -7.79 14.35
C ASP A 193 -15.12 -7.31 14.03
N HIS A 194 -14.77 -6.10 14.41
CA HIS A 194 -13.47 -5.50 14.15
C HIS A 194 -12.61 -5.28 15.40
N GLY A 195 -13.23 -5.17 16.57
CA GLY A 195 -12.56 -4.67 17.77
C GLY A 195 -12.13 -3.19 17.64
N SER A 196 -11.01 -2.83 18.23
CA SER A 196 -10.44 -1.48 18.11
C SER A 196 -9.70 -1.29 16.77
N PRO A 197 -9.76 -0.11 16.13
CA PRO A 197 -8.99 0.18 14.93
C PRO A 197 -7.48 0.07 15.16
N LEU A 198 -7.00 0.41 16.36
CA LEU A 198 -5.59 0.33 16.70
C LEU A 198 -5.12 -1.11 16.90
N ILE A 199 -5.97 -2.02 17.37
CA ILE A 199 -5.69 -3.46 17.37
C ILE A 199 -5.50 -3.94 15.93
N GLN A 200 -6.37 -3.54 15.01
CA GLN A 200 -6.23 -3.92 13.60
C GLN A 200 -4.95 -3.38 12.97
N LEU A 201 -4.52 -2.18 13.33
CA LEU A 201 -3.23 -1.62 12.91
C LEU A 201 -2.03 -2.37 13.52
N ALA A 202 -2.08 -2.68 14.80
CA ALA A 202 -0.99 -3.33 15.51
C ALA A 202 -0.75 -4.76 14.98
N ARG A 203 -1.84 -5.52 14.77
CA ARG A 203 -1.77 -6.92 14.39
C ARG A 203 -1.39 -7.17 12.92
N ASN A 204 -1.65 -6.22 12.04
CA ASN A 204 -1.48 -6.40 10.60
C ASN A 204 -0.25 -5.64 10.09
N ASN A 205 0.59 -6.34 9.32
CA ASN A 205 1.74 -5.75 8.65
C ASN A 205 1.81 -6.27 7.22
N ARG A 206 1.53 -5.39 6.27
CA ARG A 206 1.64 -5.69 4.86
C ARG A 206 2.67 -4.79 4.20
N THR A 207 3.65 -5.42 3.56
CA THR A 207 4.69 -4.73 2.81
C THR A 207 4.79 -5.31 1.42
N GLN A 208 4.80 -4.43 0.43
CA GLN A 208 5.05 -4.79 -0.95
C GLN A 208 6.25 -3.98 -1.45
N SER A 209 7.10 -4.59 -2.25
CA SER A 209 8.24 -3.91 -2.85
C SER A 209 8.50 -4.45 -4.24
N GLY A 210 9.13 -3.64 -5.08
CA GLY A 210 9.46 -4.10 -6.40
C GLY A 210 10.50 -3.24 -7.10
N VAL A 211 11.03 -3.83 -8.16
CA VAL A 211 11.92 -3.17 -9.12
C VAL A 211 11.35 -3.38 -10.51
N SER A 212 11.31 -2.33 -11.31
CA SER A 212 10.90 -2.39 -12.70
C SER A 212 11.92 -1.66 -13.56
N VAL A 213 12.36 -2.35 -14.60
CA VAL A 213 13.18 -1.78 -15.68
C VAL A 213 12.37 -1.85 -16.96
N ARG A 214 12.18 -0.72 -17.59
CA ARG A 214 11.54 -0.65 -18.90
C ARG A 214 12.35 0.22 -19.84
N GLY A 215 12.43 -0.16 -21.07
CA GLY A 215 13.23 0.62 -22.01
C GLY A 215 13.01 0.24 -23.44
N THR A 216 13.65 1.02 -24.27
CA THR A 216 13.75 0.83 -25.70
C THR A 216 15.18 1.13 -26.15
N THR A 217 15.79 0.22 -26.86
CA THR A 217 17.07 0.44 -27.54
C THR A 217 16.84 0.30 -29.03
N PHE A 218 17.40 1.20 -29.80
CA PHE A 218 17.20 1.22 -31.24
C PHE A 218 18.49 1.54 -32.00
N LEU A 219 18.52 1.09 -33.24
CA LEU A 219 19.46 1.54 -34.24
C LEU A 219 18.70 2.02 -35.48
N ASN A 220 19.19 3.11 -36.06
CA ASN A 220 18.70 3.64 -37.32
C ASN A 220 19.82 3.61 -38.33
N LEU A 221 19.56 3.00 -39.47
CA LEU A 221 20.45 3.00 -40.63
C LEU A 221 19.85 3.85 -41.75
N ASN A 222 20.62 4.83 -42.22
CA ASN A 222 20.27 5.73 -43.31
C ASN A 222 21.25 5.57 -44.48
N PRO A 223 21.23 4.38 -45.21
CA PRO A 223 22.25 4.06 -46.18
C PRO A 223 22.21 4.96 -47.43
N ILE A 224 21.03 5.46 -47.79
CA ILE A 224 20.81 6.36 -48.89
C ILE A 224 19.76 7.41 -48.52
N LYS A 225 19.73 8.51 -49.26
CA LYS A 225 18.77 9.62 -48.99
C LYS A 225 17.33 9.09 -49.15
N GLY A 226 16.52 9.33 -48.12
CA GLY A 226 15.12 8.94 -48.06
C GLY A 226 14.87 7.54 -47.50
N LEU A 227 15.87 6.68 -47.36
CA LEU A 227 15.71 5.33 -46.81
C LEU A 227 16.20 5.27 -45.37
N VAL A 228 15.31 4.83 -44.46
CA VAL A 228 15.61 4.62 -43.04
C VAL A 228 15.20 3.20 -42.67
N TYR A 229 16.13 2.40 -42.23
CA TYR A 229 15.86 1.14 -41.57
C TYR A 229 16.01 1.32 -40.07
N THR A 230 14.99 0.92 -39.29
CA THR A 230 15.01 0.94 -37.84
C THR A 230 14.87 -0.47 -37.29
N SER A 231 15.80 -0.88 -36.42
CA SER A 231 15.62 -2.03 -35.53
C SER A 231 15.47 -1.53 -34.13
N ARG A 232 14.41 -1.95 -33.44
CA ARG A 232 14.07 -1.47 -32.12
C ARG A 232 13.70 -2.63 -31.21
N LEU A 233 14.36 -2.72 -30.04
CA LEU A 233 14.04 -3.64 -28.96
C LEU A 233 13.42 -2.89 -27.80
N GLY A 234 12.13 -3.09 -27.56
CA GLY A 234 11.43 -2.66 -26.37
C GLY A 234 11.43 -3.77 -25.33
N TYR A 235 11.58 -3.44 -24.05
CA TYR A 235 11.56 -4.43 -22.96
C TYR A 235 11.00 -3.87 -21.68
N ARG A 236 10.43 -4.76 -20.85
CA ARG A 236 10.05 -4.53 -19.47
C ARG A 236 10.40 -5.76 -18.65
N ILE A 237 11.15 -5.54 -17.58
CA ILE A 237 11.52 -6.55 -16.60
C ILE A 237 11.00 -6.03 -15.26
N SER A 238 10.26 -6.86 -14.54
CA SER A 238 9.72 -6.49 -13.24
C SER A 238 9.87 -7.64 -12.25
N PHE A 239 10.24 -7.29 -11.03
CA PHE A 239 10.28 -8.18 -9.88
C PHE A 239 9.50 -7.50 -8.76
N SER A 240 8.64 -8.23 -8.08
CA SER A 240 7.95 -7.72 -6.91
C SER A 240 7.76 -8.81 -5.87
N ASN A 241 7.81 -8.39 -4.60
CA ASN A 241 7.56 -9.23 -3.45
C ASN A 241 6.41 -8.63 -2.63
N ASP A 242 5.56 -9.51 -2.11
CA ASP A 242 4.49 -9.19 -1.17
C ASP A 242 4.71 -10.00 0.10
N HIS A 243 4.66 -9.35 1.24
CA HIS A 243 4.72 -9.97 2.56
C HIS A 243 3.55 -9.46 3.38
N ASN A 244 2.74 -10.38 3.87
CA ASN A 244 1.64 -10.06 4.76
C ASN A 244 1.74 -10.92 6.02
N TYR A 245 1.69 -10.28 7.18
CA TYR A 245 1.70 -10.91 8.49
C TYR A 245 0.53 -10.38 9.30
N SER A 246 -0.21 -11.27 9.94
CA SER A 246 -1.26 -10.94 10.90
C SER A 246 -1.09 -11.77 12.17
N ALA A 247 -1.02 -11.09 13.31
CA ALA A 247 -0.96 -11.74 14.62
C ALA A 247 -2.37 -12.19 15.07
N PRO A 248 -2.47 -13.24 15.89
CA PRO A 248 -3.71 -13.59 16.58
C PRO A 248 -4.10 -12.47 17.55
N TYR A 249 -5.39 -12.40 17.87
CA TYR A 249 -5.92 -11.43 18.84
C TYR A 249 -7.27 -11.88 19.37
N TYR A 250 -7.65 -11.33 20.50
CA TYR A 250 -9.00 -11.44 21.06
C TYR A 250 -9.47 -10.07 21.53
N ALA A 251 -10.55 -9.57 20.98
CA ALA A 251 -11.25 -8.37 21.45
C ALA A 251 -12.61 -8.76 22.07
N ASN A 252 -13.36 -9.62 21.40
CA ASN A 252 -14.62 -10.21 21.82
C ASN A 252 -14.90 -11.47 21.00
N ASP A 253 -16.04 -12.14 21.22
CA ASP A 253 -16.38 -13.40 20.53
C ASP A 253 -16.58 -13.24 19.02
N MET A 254 -16.92 -12.04 18.53
CA MET A 254 -17.07 -11.74 17.10
C MET A 254 -15.74 -11.27 16.47
N ALA A 255 -14.91 -10.54 17.24
CA ALA A 255 -13.65 -9.97 16.81
C ALA A 255 -12.47 -10.70 17.42
N LYS A 256 -12.09 -11.83 16.83
CA LYS A 256 -10.96 -12.67 17.27
C LYS A 256 -10.28 -13.38 16.10
N SER A 257 -9.03 -13.72 16.25
CA SER A 257 -8.27 -14.63 15.39
C SER A 257 -7.29 -15.41 16.25
N VAL A 258 -7.33 -16.73 16.14
CA VAL A 258 -6.48 -17.64 16.93
C VAL A 258 -5.28 -18.16 16.14
N GLU A 259 -5.07 -17.64 14.93
CA GLU A 259 -4.01 -18.10 14.04
C GLU A 259 -3.06 -16.97 13.68
N TYR A 260 -1.78 -17.30 13.61
CA TYR A 260 -0.80 -16.49 12.90
C TYR A 260 -1.00 -16.70 11.41
N SER A 261 -1.18 -15.61 10.67
CA SER A 261 -1.23 -15.67 9.22
C SER A 261 0.03 -15.04 8.64
N LEU A 262 0.75 -15.81 7.85
CA LEU A 262 1.90 -15.33 7.09
C LEU A 262 1.69 -15.72 5.64
N SER A 263 1.73 -14.74 4.76
CA SER A 263 1.78 -14.97 3.32
C SER A 263 2.93 -14.19 2.69
N ALA A 264 3.61 -14.84 1.76
CA ALA A 264 4.67 -14.24 0.98
C ALA A 264 4.47 -14.62 -0.49
N GLY A 265 4.59 -13.64 -1.36
CA GLY A 265 4.51 -13.82 -2.80
C GLY A 265 5.70 -13.18 -3.49
N ALA A 266 6.14 -13.77 -4.57
CA ALA A 266 7.16 -13.22 -5.45
C ALA A 266 6.67 -13.31 -6.89
N ASN A 267 6.71 -12.18 -7.61
CA ASN A 267 6.25 -12.14 -8.99
C ASN A 267 7.38 -11.66 -9.89
N THR A 268 7.56 -12.34 -11.01
CA THR A 268 8.50 -11.97 -12.05
C THR A 268 7.75 -11.75 -13.36
N GLY A 269 8.05 -10.65 -14.03
CA GLY A 269 7.50 -10.34 -15.34
C GLY A 269 8.61 -9.97 -16.32
N LEU A 270 8.59 -10.58 -17.48
CA LEU A 270 9.46 -10.28 -18.61
C LEU A 270 8.60 -10.05 -19.84
N TYR A 271 8.76 -8.90 -20.45
CA TYR A 271 8.16 -8.56 -21.73
C TYR A 271 9.25 -8.04 -22.64
N TYR A 272 9.27 -8.49 -23.88
CA TYR A 272 10.04 -7.83 -24.91
C TYR A 272 9.30 -7.81 -26.25
N GLN A 273 9.63 -6.78 -27.04
CA GLN A 273 9.11 -6.55 -28.37
C GLN A 273 10.26 -6.15 -29.28
N TRP A 274 10.49 -6.91 -30.32
CA TRP A 274 11.49 -6.59 -31.32
C TRP A 274 10.82 -6.21 -32.63
N GLU A 275 11.07 -4.99 -33.08
CA GLU A 275 10.49 -4.40 -34.28
C GLU A 275 11.58 -4.05 -35.26
N ASN A 276 11.31 -4.36 -36.52
CA ASN A 276 12.17 -4.03 -37.66
C ASN A 276 11.30 -3.42 -38.73
N PHE A 277 11.63 -2.23 -39.18
CA PHE A 277 10.86 -1.56 -40.21
C PHE A 277 11.71 -0.68 -41.09
N ILE A 278 11.29 -0.53 -42.34
CA ILE A 278 11.91 0.28 -43.35
C ILE A 278 10.93 1.36 -43.78
N ASN A 279 11.40 2.58 -43.76
CA ASN A 279 10.70 3.73 -44.32
C ASN A 279 11.48 4.27 -45.51
N TYR A 280 10.79 4.52 -46.62
CA TYR A 280 11.37 5.16 -47.79
C TYR A 280 10.52 6.33 -48.23
N ASP A 281 11.10 7.51 -48.20
CA ASP A 281 10.46 8.75 -48.64
C ASP A 281 11.16 9.33 -49.85
N LYS A 282 10.41 9.68 -50.90
CA LYS A 282 10.92 10.27 -52.11
C LYS A 282 10.07 11.45 -52.57
N SER A 283 10.70 12.56 -52.79
CA SER A 283 10.06 13.73 -53.41
C SER A 283 10.33 13.77 -54.90
N ILE A 284 9.27 13.95 -55.68
CA ILE A 284 9.29 14.08 -57.16
C ILE A 284 8.49 15.32 -57.49
N GLY A 285 9.16 16.38 -57.87
CA GLY A 285 8.50 17.69 -58.11
C GLY A 285 7.88 18.24 -56.84
N ALA A 286 6.62 18.55 -56.87
CA ALA A 286 5.84 19.06 -55.74
C ALA A 286 5.21 17.98 -54.85
N SER A 287 5.37 16.67 -55.23
CA SER A 287 4.75 15.55 -54.52
C SER A 287 5.81 14.77 -53.72
N THR A 288 5.45 14.32 -52.51
CA THR A 288 6.28 13.40 -51.71
C THR A 288 5.52 12.09 -51.46
N PHE A 289 6.18 11.00 -51.78
CA PHE A 289 5.67 9.64 -51.61
C PHE A 289 6.43 8.95 -50.49
N GLY A 290 5.68 8.33 -49.55
CA GLY A 290 6.26 7.52 -48.46
C GLY A 290 5.71 6.10 -48.50
N ILE A 291 6.57 5.14 -48.26
CA ILE A 291 6.22 3.73 -48.10
C ILE A 291 6.90 3.18 -46.84
N MET A 292 6.17 2.41 -46.06
CA MET A 292 6.69 1.74 -44.85
C MET A 292 6.33 0.23 -44.93
N GLY A 293 7.26 -0.59 -44.54
CA GLY A 293 7.05 -2.03 -44.33
C GLY A 293 7.81 -2.47 -43.07
N GLY A 294 7.25 -3.39 -42.32
CA GLY A 294 7.88 -3.81 -41.09
C GLY A 294 7.34 -5.10 -40.51
N MET A 295 8.03 -5.62 -39.50
CA MET A 295 7.66 -6.80 -38.75
C MET A 295 7.89 -6.55 -37.26
N SER A 296 7.11 -7.21 -36.40
CA SER A 296 7.22 -7.18 -34.95
C SER A 296 7.15 -8.60 -34.40
N PHE A 297 7.99 -8.87 -33.40
CA PHE A 297 7.94 -10.08 -32.57
C PHE A 297 7.73 -9.66 -31.14
N ILE A 298 6.78 -10.30 -30.44
CA ILE A 298 6.41 -9.95 -29.06
C ILE A 298 6.39 -11.23 -28.23
N GLU A 299 6.98 -11.15 -27.05
CA GLU A 299 6.88 -12.21 -26.04
C GLU A 299 6.59 -11.60 -24.66
N ASN A 300 5.75 -12.30 -23.89
CA ASN A 300 5.36 -11.89 -22.57
C ASN A 300 5.35 -13.12 -21.65
N PHE A 301 6.24 -13.12 -20.69
CA PHE A 301 6.37 -14.16 -19.66
C PHE A 301 6.01 -13.56 -18.30
N ARG A 302 5.23 -14.30 -17.50
CA ARG A 302 4.89 -13.94 -16.13
C ARG A 302 4.91 -15.20 -15.28
N ASP A 303 5.61 -15.13 -14.16
CA ASP A 303 5.64 -16.13 -13.10
C ASP A 303 5.17 -15.48 -11.80
N ASN A 304 4.26 -16.19 -11.07
CA ASN A 304 3.60 -15.70 -9.85
C ASN A 304 3.81 -16.68 -8.71
#